data_3b21315f5c4dd7ab0f0b8ca4a87b84dd
#
_entry.id   3b21315f5c4dd7ab0f0b8ca4a87b84dd
#
_cell.length_a   1.000
_cell.length_b   1.000
_cell.length_c   1.000
_cell.angle_alpha   90.00
_cell.angle_beta   90.00
_cell.angle_gamma   90.00
#
_symmetry.space_group_name_H-M   'P 1'
#
loop_
_entity.id
_entity.type
_entity.pdbx_description
1 polymer ?
#
loop_
_entity_poly.entity_id
_entity_poly.type
_entity_poly.pdbx_seq_one_letter_code
_entity_poly.pdbx_strand_id
1 'polypeptide(L)'
;SKISSLQAGTLVGQVALDFGQAAYDIALMSRELILNYPEIFQYSSIWMENITHVTRQGSKEFGLTNTNRLIRTYSGCIGLKTGSTSKAGFCLSAVAERNELMLISVVMAAPDYKARLKDAASLLDYGFARCCRYIDNKPAELPELSVKKGKEETVSLSYDGTFRYLDTEGHSISDVKKEISLPEKTEAPIKKGAKAGEVIYTAGDKELGRLTILYAEDIERAGYLDCLRKTAGYLWLTAGQESFDKDTL
;
A
#
# COMPACT_ATOMS: atom_id res chain seq x y z
N SER A 1 6.26 5.21 -1.49
CA SER A 1 4.98 4.88 -0.88
C SER A 1 5.24 4.28 0.50
N LYS A 2 5.06 5.07 1.54
CA LYS A 2 5.10 4.57 2.92
C LYS A 2 3.77 3.87 3.16
N ILE A 3 3.71 2.57 2.86
CA ILE A 3 2.68 1.70 3.42
C ILE A 3 2.77 1.90 4.92
N SER A 4 1.62 2.08 5.58
CA SER A 4 1.56 2.23 7.02
C SER A 4 2.12 0.97 7.71
N SER A 5 3.41 0.95 7.80
CA SER A 5 4.24 -0.10 8.38
C SER A 5 4.01 -0.29 9.88
N LEU A 6 3.32 0.65 10.52
CA LEU A 6 2.93 0.58 11.92
C LEU A 6 1.85 -0.47 12.21
N GLN A 7 0.93 -0.75 11.28
CA GLN A 7 -0.16 -1.70 11.55
C GLN A 7 0.28 -3.17 11.45
N ALA A 8 1.15 -3.51 10.51
CA ALA A 8 1.74 -4.86 10.46
C ALA A 8 2.60 -5.15 11.71
N GLY A 9 3.30 -4.14 12.23
CA GLY A 9 4.04 -4.24 13.49
C GLY A 9 3.16 -4.50 14.72
N THR A 10 1.92 -4.04 14.72
CA THR A 10 0.99 -4.19 15.86
C THR A 10 0.51 -5.63 16.00
N LEU A 11 0.27 -6.36 14.92
CA LEU A 11 -0.14 -7.77 14.99
C LEU A 11 1.00 -8.68 15.49
N VAL A 12 2.22 -8.41 15.06
CA VAL A 12 3.42 -9.10 15.58
C VAL A 12 3.62 -8.78 17.07
N GLY A 13 3.33 -7.55 17.49
CA GLY A 13 3.45 -7.12 18.89
C GLY A 13 2.48 -7.83 19.84
N GLN A 14 1.22 -8.03 19.43
CA GLN A 14 0.23 -8.69 20.30
C GLN A 14 0.52 -10.16 20.59
N VAL A 15 1.13 -10.87 19.64
CA VAL A 15 1.49 -12.29 19.84
C VAL A 15 2.85 -12.46 20.52
N ALA A 16 3.71 -11.45 20.45
CA ALA A 16 5.04 -11.45 21.07
C ALA A 16 5.03 -11.06 22.55
N LEU A 17 3.92 -10.56 23.08
CA LEU A 17 3.83 -10.09 24.48
C LEU A 17 4.12 -11.19 25.53
N ASP A 18 3.94 -12.47 25.23
CA ASP A 18 4.21 -13.59 26.13
C ASP A 18 5.67 -14.08 26.09
N PHE A 19 6.45 -13.76 25.06
CA PHE A 19 7.84 -14.21 24.89
C PHE A 19 8.87 -13.08 24.74
N GLY A 20 8.49 -11.89 25.08
CA GLY A 20 9.41 -10.79 25.30
C GLY A 20 9.96 -10.11 24.04
N GLN A 21 10.76 -9.11 24.31
CA GLN A 21 11.40 -8.18 23.40
C GLN A 21 12.10 -8.88 22.21
N ALA A 22 12.73 -10.05 22.44
CA ALA A 22 13.55 -10.71 21.43
C ALA A 22 12.79 -11.18 20.18
N ALA A 23 11.57 -11.74 20.32
CA ALA A 23 10.77 -12.18 19.17
C ALA A 23 10.28 -10.95 18.36
N TYR A 24 9.94 -9.88 19.02
CA TYR A 24 9.55 -8.62 18.41
C TYR A 24 10.74 -8.00 17.64
N ASP A 25 11.91 -7.96 18.23
CA ASP A 25 13.13 -7.43 17.61
C ASP A 25 13.51 -8.22 16.35
N ILE A 26 13.39 -9.57 16.40
CA ILE A 26 13.60 -10.41 15.21
C ILE A 26 12.56 -10.13 14.14
N ALA A 27 11.31 -9.89 14.50
CA ALA A 27 10.28 -9.53 13.55
C ALA A 27 10.56 -8.17 12.89
N LEU A 28 11.04 -7.18 13.66
CA LEU A 28 11.45 -5.88 13.12
C LEU A 28 12.67 -6.01 12.20
N MET A 29 13.70 -6.76 12.60
CA MET A 29 14.85 -7.03 11.74
C MET A 29 14.46 -7.73 10.45
N SER A 30 13.59 -8.75 10.54
CA SER A 30 13.06 -9.46 9.37
C SER A 30 12.30 -8.51 8.44
N ARG A 31 11.48 -7.62 9.00
CA ARG A 31 10.73 -6.62 8.25
C ARG A 31 11.66 -5.64 7.54
N GLU A 32 12.66 -5.09 8.22
CA GLU A 32 13.64 -4.19 7.61
C GLU A 32 14.43 -4.89 6.49
N LEU A 33 14.82 -6.15 6.71
CA LEU A 33 15.51 -6.95 5.70
C LEU A 33 14.66 -7.11 4.43
N ILE A 34 13.40 -7.53 4.55
CA ILE A 34 12.55 -7.79 3.38
C ILE A 34 12.10 -6.51 2.66
N LEU A 35 12.02 -5.38 3.36
CA LEU A 35 11.63 -4.10 2.77
C LEU A 35 12.78 -3.44 1.99
N ASN A 36 13.99 -3.53 2.54
CA ASN A 36 15.16 -2.86 1.96
C ASN A 36 15.97 -3.77 1.03
N TYR A 37 15.87 -5.10 1.20
CA TYR A 37 16.62 -6.10 0.46
C TYR A 37 15.71 -7.26 0.02
N PRO A 38 14.68 -7.02 -0.80
CA PRO A 38 13.72 -8.05 -1.23
C PRO A 38 14.36 -9.18 -2.02
N GLU A 39 15.55 -8.98 -2.56
CA GLU A 39 16.35 -10.01 -3.22
C GLU A 39 16.70 -11.20 -2.31
N ILE A 40 16.58 -11.07 -0.97
CA ILE A 40 16.77 -12.18 -0.04
C ILE A 40 15.85 -13.37 -0.36
N PHE A 41 14.69 -13.12 -0.93
CA PHE A 41 13.75 -14.18 -1.29
C PHE A 41 14.26 -15.07 -2.42
N GLN A 42 15.18 -14.59 -3.27
CA GLN A 42 15.83 -15.42 -4.29
C GLN A 42 16.61 -16.58 -3.67
N TYR A 43 17.07 -16.41 -2.43
CA TYR A 43 17.83 -17.43 -1.68
C TYR A 43 16.96 -18.14 -0.64
N SER A 44 16.17 -17.42 0.12
CA SER A 44 15.41 -17.99 1.25
C SER A 44 14.27 -18.88 0.81
N SER A 45 13.78 -18.74 -0.42
CA SER A 45 12.72 -19.56 -1.00
C SER A 45 13.23 -20.84 -1.67
N ILE A 46 14.54 -21.00 -1.87
CA ILE A 46 15.12 -22.21 -2.45
C ILE A 46 14.92 -23.38 -1.49
N TRP A 47 14.28 -24.45 -1.97
CA TRP A 47 14.09 -25.66 -1.18
C TRP A 47 15.33 -26.56 -1.16
N MET A 48 15.91 -26.84 -2.32
CA MET A 48 17.10 -27.68 -2.47
C MET A 48 18.01 -27.12 -3.55
N GLU A 49 19.30 -27.16 -3.29
CA GLU A 49 20.34 -26.78 -4.24
C GLU A 49 21.55 -27.68 -4.10
N ASN A 50 22.12 -28.07 -5.22
CA ASN A 50 23.38 -28.81 -5.25
C ASN A 50 24.54 -27.85 -5.43
N ILE A 51 25.51 -27.91 -4.54
CA ILE A 51 26.75 -27.15 -4.67
C ILE A 51 27.92 -28.10 -4.87
N THR A 52 28.87 -27.69 -5.70
CA THR A 52 30.12 -28.42 -5.89
C THR A 52 31.12 -27.92 -4.86
N HIS A 53 31.40 -28.76 -3.87
CA HIS A 53 32.43 -28.47 -2.88
C HIS A 53 33.78 -28.93 -3.41
N VAL A 54 34.67 -27.96 -3.72
CA VAL A 54 36.01 -28.21 -4.23
C VAL A 54 37.02 -28.14 -3.08
N THR A 55 37.75 -29.22 -2.86
CA THR A 55 38.83 -29.33 -1.88
C THR A 55 40.15 -29.68 -2.55
N ARG A 56 41.26 -29.67 -1.81
CA ARG A 56 42.57 -30.16 -2.31
C ARG A 56 42.57 -31.67 -2.68
N GLN A 57 41.56 -32.41 -2.18
CA GLN A 57 41.41 -33.85 -2.39
C GLN A 57 40.46 -34.20 -3.57
N GLY A 58 39.86 -33.17 -4.20
CA GLY A 58 38.92 -33.35 -5.34
C GLY A 58 37.64 -32.54 -5.17
N SER A 59 36.73 -32.65 -6.12
CA SER A 59 35.42 -32.05 -6.11
C SER A 59 34.32 -33.09 -5.78
N LYS A 60 33.36 -32.70 -4.94
CA LYS A 60 32.21 -33.51 -4.58
C LYS A 60 30.94 -32.65 -4.62
N GLU A 61 29.87 -33.18 -5.21
CA GLU A 61 28.56 -32.57 -5.11
C GLU A 61 27.98 -32.77 -3.72
N PHE A 62 27.42 -31.68 -3.19
CA PHE A 62 26.78 -31.64 -1.90
C PHE A 62 25.40 -31.01 -2.02
N GLY A 63 24.35 -31.78 -1.71
CA GLY A 63 22.96 -31.29 -1.71
C GLY A 63 22.64 -30.55 -0.42
N LEU A 64 22.27 -29.31 -0.55
CA LEU A 64 21.74 -28.48 0.53
C LEU A 64 20.21 -28.51 0.51
N THR A 65 19.60 -28.70 1.66
CA THR A 65 18.15 -28.66 1.83
C THR A 65 17.78 -27.58 2.84
N ASN A 66 16.80 -26.75 2.51
CA ASN A 66 16.32 -25.71 3.40
C ASN A 66 15.70 -26.32 4.66
N THR A 67 16.12 -25.84 5.79
CA THR A 67 15.61 -26.29 7.09
C THR A 67 14.23 -25.69 7.43
N ASN A 68 13.81 -24.64 6.71
CA ASN A 68 12.46 -24.10 6.78
C ASN A 68 11.52 -24.90 5.86
N ARG A 69 10.93 -25.97 6.39
CA ARG A 69 10.02 -26.82 5.62
C ARG A 69 8.70 -26.14 5.23
N LEU A 70 8.34 -25.00 5.85
CA LEU A 70 7.13 -24.25 5.46
C LEU A 70 7.17 -23.79 4.01
N ILE A 71 8.34 -23.59 3.43
CA ILE A 71 8.49 -23.25 2.00
C ILE A 71 7.78 -24.29 1.10
N ARG A 72 7.72 -25.55 1.52
CA ARG A 72 7.01 -26.62 0.76
C ARG A 72 5.62 -26.93 1.28
N THR A 73 5.40 -26.74 2.59
CA THR A 73 4.19 -27.25 3.26
C THR A 73 3.15 -26.18 3.58
N TYR A 74 3.52 -24.90 3.45
CA TYR A 74 2.65 -23.78 3.73
C TYR A 74 2.50 -22.88 2.49
N SER A 75 1.28 -22.75 2.01
CA SER A 75 0.99 -21.94 0.81
C SER A 75 1.39 -20.47 1.01
N GLY A 76 2.18 -19.95 0.08
CA GLY A 76 2.69 -18.59 0.09
C GLY A 76 3.93 -18.37 0.95
N CYS A 77 4.49 -19.39 1.61
CA CYS A 77 5.74 -19.23 2.37
C CYS A 77 6.93 -19.05 1.43
N ILE A 78 7.69 -17.95 1.63
CA ILE A 78 8.84 -17.55 0.81
C ILE A 78 10.14 -17.39 1.61
N GLY A 79 10.11 -17.67 2.89
CA GLY A 79 11.32 -17.59 3.75
C GLY A 79 10.95 -17.67 5.23
N LEU A 80 11.81 -17.29 6.16
CA LEU A 80 13.08 -16.58 5.99
C LEU A 80 14.26 -17.41 6.56
N LYS A 81 14.33 -17.53 7.91
CA LYS A 81 15.49 -18.16 8.57
C LYS A 81 15.09 -18.98 9.77
N THR A 82 15.72 -20.17 9.89
CA THR A 82 15.65 -21.04 11.06
C THR A 82 16.91 -20.92 11.92
N GLY A 83 16.78 -21.21 13.20
CA GLY A 83 17.91 -21.35 14.11
C GLY A 83 17.62 -22.38 15.20
N SER A 84 18.63 -23.02 15.76
CA SER A 84 18.48 -23.87 16.94
C SER A 84 19.79 -23.96 17.72
N THR A 85 19.67 -23.88 19.04
CA THR A 85 20.75 -24.17 19.99
C THR A 85 20.15 -24.88 21.18
N SER A 86 20.98 -25.53 21.97
CA SER A 86 20.54 -26.21 23.21
C SER A 86 19.87 -25.27 24.22
N LYS A 87 20.24 -23.98 24.22
CA LYS A 87 19.66 -22.97 25.11
C LYS A 87 18.46 -22.25 24.50
N ALA A 88 18.51 -21.93 23.21
CA ALA A 88 17.46 -21.16 22.53
C ALA A 88 16.31 -22.04 22.03
N GLY A 89 16.41 -23.35 22.09
CA GLY A 89 15.43 -24.26 21.49
C GLY A 89 15.40 -24.11 19.95
N PHE A 90 14.25 -24.39 19.35
CA PHE A 90 14.05 -24.27 17.91
C PHE A 90 13.37 -22.94 17.59
N CYS A 91 14.03 -22.11 16.79
CA CYS A 91 13.56 -20.78 16.40
C CYS A 91 13.30 -20.69 14.89
N LEU A 92 12.36 -19.84 14.50
CA LEU A 92 12.01 -19.59 13.10
C LEU A 92 11.46 -18.17 12.96
N SER A 93 11.99 -17.42 12.00
CA SER A 93 11.31 -16.31 11.39
C SER A 93 10.79 -16.79 10.05
N ALA A 94 9.47 -16.91 9.87
CA ALA A 94 8.83 -17.31 8.63
C ALA A 94 8.11 -16.12 7.99
N VAL A 95 8.17 -16.06 6.67
CA VAL A 95 7.50 -15.03 5.84
C VAL A 95 6.61 -15.72 4.83
N ALA A 96 5.37 -15.29 4.78
CA ALA A 96 4.42 -15.76 3.78
C ALA A 96 3.67 -14.59 3.13
N GLU A 97 3.37 -14.73 1.84
CA GLU A 97 2.62 -13.77 1.05
C GLU A 97 1.38 -14.42 0.45
N ARG A 98 0.22 -13.78 0.63
CA ARG A 98 -1.06 -14.15 0.00
C ARG A 98 -1.81 -12.88 -0.37
N ASN A 99 -2.34 -12.81 -1.59
CA ASN A 99 -3.15 -11.67 -2.05
C ASN A 99 -2.46 -10.31 -1.80
N GLU A 100 -1.17 -10.24 -2.11
CA GLU A 100 -0.33 -9.04 -1.89
C GLU A 100 -0.23 -8.60 -0.41
N LEU A 101 -0.61 -9.43 0.53
CA LEU A 101 -0.39 -9.26 1.95
C LEU A 101 0.75 -10.16 2.40
N MET A 102 1.80 -9.56 2.94
CA MET A 102 2.96 -10.27 3.47
C MET A 102 2.92 -10.26 5.00
N LEU A 103 3.03 -11.43 5.60
CA LEU A 103 3.07 -11.61 7.05
C LEU A 103 4.37 -12.26 7.49
N ILE A 104 4.85 -11.84 8.65
CA ILE A 104 6.02 -12.40 9.31
C ILE A 104 5.55 -13.07 10.61
N SER A 105 5.86 -14.36 10.80
CA SER A 105 5.70 -15.03 12.07
C SER A 105 7.06 -15.36 12.68
N VAL A 106 7.22 -15.07 13.95
CA VAL A 106 8.44 -15.39 14.69
C VAL A 106 8.11 -16.34 15.84
N VAL A 107 8.74 -17.50 15.83
CA VAL A 107 8.65 -18.52 16.88
C VAL A 107 10.02 -18.69 17.52
N MET A 108 10.09 -18.67 18.83
CA MET A 108 11.31 -18.87 19.59
C MET A 108 11.09 -19.95 20.64
N ALA A 109 12.17 -20.62 21.00
CA ALA A 109 12.20 -21.61 22.07
C ALA A 109 11.20 -22.76 21.93
N ALA A 110 10.83 -23.17 20.72
CA ALA A 110 10.00 -24.34 20.48
C ALA A 110 10.76 -25.62 20.96
N PRO A 111 10.06 -26.62 21.50
CA PRO A 111 10.67 -27.82 22.02
C PRO A 111 11.32 -28.68 20.92
N ASP A 112 10.78 -28.66 19.73
CA ASP A 112 11.30 -29.41 18.60
C ASP A 112 11.01 -28.69 17.24
N TYR A 113 11.56 -29.24 16.16
CA TYR A 113 11.42 -28.65 14.83
C TYR A 113 9.99 -28.73 14.29
N LYS A 114 9.17 -29.73 14.72
CA LYS A 114 7.77 -29.88 14.25
C LYS A 114 6.88 -28.84 14.93
N ALA A 115 7.06 -28.67 16.26
CA ALA A 115 6.35 -27.63 17.03
C ALA A 115 6.62 -26.26 16.44
N ARG A 116 7.89 -25.91 16.19
CA ARG A 116 8.29 -24.65 15.55
C ARG A 116 7.55 -24.37 14.26
N LEU A 117 7.46 -25.37 13.37
CA LEU A 117 6.77 -25.21 12.07
C LEU A 117 5.26 -25.09 12.25
N LYS A 118 4.67 -25.90 13.14
CA LYS A 118 3.24 -25.85 13.44
C LYS A 118 2.83 -24.49 14.00
N ASP A 119 3.58 -24.01 14.98
CA ASP A 119 3.28 -22.74 15.65
C ASP A 119 3.41 -21.56 14.68
N ALA A 120 4.47 -21.55 13.85
CA ALA A 120 4.64 -20.54 12.82
C ALA A 120 3.50 -20.54 11.79
N ALA A 121 3.07 -21.73 11.34
CA ALA A 121 1.93 -21.86 10.44
C ALA A 121 0.63 -21.35 11.09
N SER A 122 0.38 -21.72 12.35
CA SER A 122 -0.82 -21.27 13.09
C SER A 122 -0.84 -19.75 13.27
N LEU A 123 0.30 -19.12 13.52
CA LEU A 123 0.43 -17.65 13.60
C LEU A 123 0.14 -16.99 12.25
N LEU A 124 0.66 -17.55 11.16
CA LEU A 124 0.37 -17.03 9.81
C LEU A 124 -1.10 -17.20 9.46
N ASP A 125 -1.71 -18.34 9.74
CA ASP A 125 -3.14 -18.56 9.50
C ASP A 125 -4.00 -17.59 10.31
N TYR A 126 -3.66 -17.36 11.59
CA TYR A 126 -4.33 -16.37 12.41
C TYR A 126 -4.21 -14.97 11.81
N GLY A 127 -3.01 -14.58 11.36
CA GLY A 127 -2.77 -13.29 10.74
C GLY A 127 -3.57 -13.11 9.45
N PHE A 128 -3.52 -14.09 8.54
CA PHE A 128 -4.27 -14.04 7.28
C PHE A 128 -5.79 -14.07 7.47
N ALA A 129 -6.28 -14.74 8.53
CA ALA A 129 -7.71 -14.75 8.84
C ALA A 129 -8.22 -13.40 9.39
N ARG A 130 -7.35 -12.61 10.04
CA ARG A 130 -7.71 -11.33 10.64
C ARG A 130 -7.37 -10.12 9.79
N CYS A 131 -6.35 -10.23 8.96
CA CYS A 131 -5.91 -9.12 8.14
C CYS A 131 -6.73 -9.07 6.85
N CYS A 132 -7.40 -7.94 6.63
CA CYS A 132 -8.12 -7.65 5.39
C CYS A 132 -7.51 -6.42 4.73
N ARG A 133 -7.13 -6.54 3.46
CA ARG A 133 -6.55 -5.44 2.69
C ARG A 133 -7.59 -4.87 1.73
N TYR A 134 -7.77 -3.57 1.80
CA TYR A 134 -8.55 -2.81 0.84
C TYR A 134 -7.64 -1.98 -0.06
N ILE A 135 -7.86 -2.06 -1.38
CA ILE A 135 -7.21 -1.23 -2.38
C ILE A 135 -8.30 -0.63 -3.24
N ASP A 136 -8.30 0.68 -3.39
CA ASP A 136 -9.23 1.35 -4.28
C ASP A 136 -8.75 1.27 -5.73
N ASN A 137 -9.19 0.23 -6.44
CA ASN A 137 -8.91 0.03 -7.87
C ASN A 137 -9.89 0.78 -8.78
N LYS A 138 -10.95 1.37 -8.22
CA LYS A 138 -11.95 2.15 -8.96
C LYS A 138 -12.22 3.45 -8.20
N PRO A 139 -11.29 4.41 -8.25
CA PRO A 139 -11.53 5.73 -7.65
C PRO A 139 -12.75 6.39 -8.29
N ALA A 140 -13.43 7.22 -7.53
CA ALA A 140 -14.55 8.01 -8.07
C ALA A 140 -14.03 9.00 -9.12
N GLU A 141 -14.86 9.32 -10.10
CA GLU A 141 -14.52 10.37 -11.07
C GLU A 141 -14.46 11.73 -10.37
N LEU A 142 -13.40 12.47 -10.64
CA LEU A 142 -13.23 13.82 -10.08
C LEU A 142 -13.89 14.85 -11.00
N PRO A 143 -14.68 15.77 -10.44
CA PRO A 143 -15.21 16.88 -11.22
C PRO A 143 -14.09 17.88 -11.56
N GLU A 144 -14.27 18.66 -12.62
CA GLU A 144 -13.48 19.86 -12.85
C GLU A 144 -13.87 20.96 -11.86
N LEU A 145 -12.89 21.70 -11.36
CA LEU A 145 -13.14 22.85 -10.48
C LEU A 145 -13.14 24.16 -11.25
N SER A 146 -14.12 25.00 -10.96
CA SER A 146 -14.16 26.37 -11.50
C SER A 146 -13.04 27.24 -10.92
N VAL A 147 -12.32 27.96 -11.79
CA VAL A 147 -11.19 28.81 -11.42
C VAL A 147 -11.58 30.28 -11.54
N LYS A 148 -11.47 31.02 -10.45
CA LYS A 148 -11.61 32.48 -10.45
C LYS A 148 -10.29 33.14 -10.82
N LYS A 149 -10.37 34.24 -11.59
CA LYS A 149 -9.21 35.07 -11.98
C LYS A 149 -8.10 34.29 -12.71
N GLY A 150 -8.39 33.09 -13.25
CA GLY A 150 -7.46 32.28 -14.02
C GLY A 150 -7.55 32.59 -15.52
N LYS A 151 -6.50 32.27 -16.27
CA LYS A 151 -6.54 32.22 -17.73
C LYS A 151 -7.55 31.19 -18.19
N GLU A 152 -7.56 30.02 -17.57
CA GLU A 152 -8.54 28.96 -17.79
C GLU A 152 -9.72 29.11 -16.82
N GLU A 153 -10.90 28.62 -17.20
CA GLU A 153 -12.13 28.70 -16.41
C GLU A 153 -12.33 27.49 -15.49
N THR A 154 -11.71 26.38 -15.83
CA THR A 154 -11.72 25.13 -15.06
C THR A 154 -10.31 24.59 -14.89
N VAL A 155 -10.12 23.73 -13.91
CA VAL A 155 -8.88 23.01 -13.66
C VAL A 155 -9.20 21.55 -13.41
N SER A 156 -8.42 20.67 -14.06
CA SER A 156 -8.50 19.22 -13.88
C SER A 156 -7.84 18.81 -12.56
N LEU A 157 -8.35 17.73 -11.99
CA LEU A 157 -7.87 17.19 -10.71
C LEU A 157 -7.28 15.79 -10.91
N SER A 158 -6.39 15.41 -10.01
CA SER A 158 -5.80 14.06 -9.95
C SER A 158 -5.68 13.57 -8.53
N TYR A 159 -5.68 12.25 -8.34
CA TYR A 159 -5.41 11.64 -7.04
C TYR A 159 -3.90 11.58 -6.76
N ASP A 160 -3.53 11.76 -5.50
CA ASP A 160 -2.16 11.55 -5.01
C ASP A 160 -1.94 10.04 -4.74
N GLY A 161 -1.93 9.26 -5.82
CA GLY A 161 -1.73 7.81 -5.77
C GLY A 161 -3.03 7.00 -5.59
N THR A 162 -2.89 5.81 -5.01
CA THR A 162 -3.99 4.87 -4.78
C THR A 162 -4.24 4.68 -3.30
N PHE A 163 -5.49 4.78 -2.86
CA PHE A 163 -5.83 4.52 -1.45
C PHE A 163 -5.68 3.04 -1.13
N ARG A 164 -4.99 2.77 -0.01
CA ARG A 164 -4.75 1.42 0.53
C ARG A 164 -4.97 1.44 2.02
N TYR A 165 -5.73 0.47 2.49
CA TYR A 165 -6.00 0.29 3.92
C TYR A 165 -5.80 -1.16 4.31
N LEU A 166 -5.23 -1.40 5.49
CA LEU A 166 -5.07 -2.72 6.08
C LEU A 166 -5.83 -2.77 7.40
N ASP A 167 -6.88 -3.57 7.44
CA ASP A 167 -7.54 -3.92 8.69
C ASP A 167 -6.82 -5.10 9.36
N THR A 168 -6.58 -4.99 10.65
CA THR A 168 -5.92 -6.03 11.46
C THR A 168 -6.82 -6.56 12.58
N GLU A 169 -8.04 -6.03 12.65
CA GLU A 169 -9.00 -6.35 13.70
C GLU A 169 -10.02 -7.44 13.28
N GLY A 170 -9.96 -7.86 12.01
CA GLY A 170 -10.84 -8.88 11.45
C GLY A 170 -12.20 -8.36 11.02
N HIS A 171 -12.32 -7.05 10.77
CA HIS A 171 -13.54 -6.48 10.24
C HIS A 171 -13.65 -6.75 8.73
N SER A 172 -14.84 -7.07 8.28
CA SER A 172 -15.11 -7.13 6.83
C SER A 172 -15.17 -5.72 6.26
N ILE A 173 -14.31 -5.41 5.31
CA ILE A 173 -14.29 -4.12 4.61
C ILE A 173 -15.11 -4.28 3.32
N SER A 174 -16.41 -4.57 3.43
CA SER A 174 -17.27 -4.82 2.26
C SER A 174 -17.89 -3.54 1.68
N ASP A 175 -18.20 -2.55 2.51
CA ASP A 175 -18.97 -1.37 2.12
C ASP A 175 -18.19 -0.07 2.40
N VAL A 176 -17.12 0.15 1.64
CA VAL A 176 -16.35 1.40 1.75
C VAL A 176 -17.07 2.52 1.00
N LYS A 177 -17.49 3.53 1.75
CA LYS A 177 -18.03 4.78 1.18
C LYS A 177 -16.89 5.76 0.94
N LYS A 178 -17.04 6.54 -0.13
CA LYS A 178 -16.08 7.55 -0.55
C LYS A 178 -16.79 8.89 -0.57
N GLU A 179 -16.30 9.82 0.21
CA GLU A 179 -16.80 11.18 0.26
C GLU A 179 -15.73 12.15 -0.25
N ILE A 180 -16.04 12.87 -1.32
CA ILE A 180 -15.13 13.83 -1.94
C ILE A 180 -15.37 15.18 -1.29
N SER A 181 -14.34 15.73 -0.65
CA SER A 181 -14.34 17.06 -0.07
C SER A 181 -13.49 17.99 -0.95
N LEU A 182 -14.16 18.86 -1.69
CA LEU A 182 -13.56 19.85 -2.58
C LEU A 182 -14.16 21.23 -2.30
N PRO A 183 -13.42 22.33 -2.49
CA PRO A 183 -13.99 23.67 -2.51
C PRO A 183 -14.89 23.84 -3.73
N GLU A 184 -15.94 24.63 -3.64
CA GLU A 184 -16.81 24.94 -4.77
C GLU A 184 -16.07 25.65 -5.92
N LYS A 185 -15.11 26.51 -5.58
CA LYS A 185 -14.32 27.31 -6.52
C LYS A 185 -12.92 27.51 -5.98
N THR A 186 -11.96 27.65 -6.87
CA THR A 186 -10.57 27.97 -6.53
C THR A 186 -10.13 29.26 -7.22
N GLU A 187 -9.04 29.89 -6.76
CA GLU A 187 -8.53 31.14 -7.30
C GLU A 187 -7.10 30.99 -7.83
N ALA A 188 -6.87 31.51 -9.03
CA ALA A 188 -5.54 31.52 -9.64
C ALA A 188 -4.61 32.57 -8.96
N PRO A 189 -3.29 32.30 -8.89
CA PRO A 189 -2.56 31.25 -9.59
C PRO A 189 -2.64 29.92 -8.87
N ILE A 190 -2.72 28.83 -9.65
CA ILE A 190 -2.73 27.44 -9.16
C ILE A 190 -1.46 26.75 -9.63
N LYS A 191 -0.84 25.95 -8.79
CA LYS A 191 0.32 25.13 -9.14
C LYS A 191 -0.06 23.66 -9.21
N LYS A 192 0.36 23.00 -10.28
CA LYS A 192 0.29 21.54 -10.42
C LYS A 192 0.88 20.84 -9.20
N GLY A 193 0.20 19.82 -8.69
CA GLY A 193 0.60 19.08 -7.51
C GLY A 193 0.27 19.75 -6.18
N ALA A 194 -0.30 20.96 -6.17
CA ALA A 194 -0.81 21.55 -4.94
C ALA A 194 -2.11 20.85 -4.51
N LYS A 195 -2.37 20.79 -3.21
CA LYS A 195 -3.58 20.16 -2.65
C LYS A 195 -4.83 20.95 -3.07
N ALA A 196 -5.77 20.27 -3.71
CA ALA A 196 -7.08 20.80 -4.07
C ALA A 196 -8.17 20.40 -3.07
N GLY A 197 -8.07 19.19 -2.53
CA GLY A 197 -9.02 18.64 -1.58
C GLY A 197 -8.61 17.27 -1.11
N GLU A 198 -9.58 16.48 -0.65
CA GLU A 198 -9.34 15.13 -0.19
C GLU A 198 -10.57 14.23 -0.40
N VAL A 199 -10.33 12.92 -0.50
CA VAL A 199 -11.37 11.90 -0.42
C VAL A 199 -11.27 11.22 0.92
N ILE A 200 -12.39 11.13 1.62
CA ILE A 200 -12.53 10.46 2.91
C ILE A 200 -13.11 9.07 2.64
N TYR A 201 -12.42 8.04 3.12
CA TYR A 201 -12.86 6.65 3.03
C TYR A 201 -13.43 6.22 4.37
N THR A 202 -14.67 5.73 4.38
CA THR A 202 -15.35 5.27 5.59
C THR A 202 -15.92 3.87 5.38
N ALA A 203 -15.92 3.05 6.44
CA ALA A 203 -16.62 1.76 6.49
C ALA A 203 -17.54 1.76 7.72
N GLY A 204 -18.85 1.79 7.49
CA GLY A 204 -19.80 2.09 8.55
C GLY A 204 -19.53 3.46 9.17
N ASP A 205 -19.34 3.49 10.48
CA ASP A 205 -19.04 4.73 11.23
C ASP A 205 -17.52 4.99 11.40
N LYS A 206 -16.67 4.09 10.89
CA LYS A 206 -15.20 4.19 11.04
C LYS A 206 -14.59 4.87 9.83
N GLU A 207 -13.85 5.95 10.06
CA GLU A 207 -12.97 6.53 9.03
C GLU A 207 -11.74 5.63 8.85
N LEU A 208 -11.54 5.13 7.60
CA LEU A 208 -10.41 4.30 7.23
C LEU A 208 -9.17 5.13 6.90
N GLY A 209 -9.39 6.33 6.38
CA GLY A 209 -8.33 7.27 6.03
C GLY A 209 -8.74 8.21 4.91
N ARG A 210 -7.77 9.00 4.46
CA ARG A 210 -7.96 10.06 3.46
C ARG A 210 -6.94 9.95 2.35
N LEU A 211 -7.35 10.29 1.12
CA LEU A 211 -6.47 10.42 -0.03
C LEU A 211 -6.53 11.86 -0.53
N THR A 212 -5.37 12.46 -0.73
CA THR A 212 -5.27 13.84 -1.21
C THR A 212 -5.63 13.92 -2.69
N ILE A 213 -6.39 14.97 -3.04
CA ILE A 213 -6.65 15.37 -4.42
C ILE A 213 -5.74 16.54 -4.73
N LEU A 214 -5.08 16.48 -5.88
CA LEU A 214 -4.12 17.48 -6.35
C LEU A 214 -4.64 18.16 -7.62
N TYR A 215 -4.21 19.38 -7.84
CA TYR A 215 -4.36 20.02 -9.14
C TYR A 215 -3.49 19.33 -10.19
N ALA A 216 -4.08 18.96 -11.31
CA ALA A 216 -3.37 18.22 -12.37
C ALA A 216 -2.53 19.12 -13.30
N GLU A 217 -2.79 20.44 -13.27
CA GLU A 217 -2.17 21.42 -14.16
C GLU A 217 -1.92 22.76 -13.47
N ASP A 218 -1.06 23.58 -14.07
CA ASP A 218 -0.78 24.95 -13.65
C ASP A 218 -1.79 25.90 -14.28
N ILE A 219 -2.38 26.80 -13.49
CA ILE A 219 -3.25 27.87 -13.99
C ILE A 219 -2.65 29.21 -13.60
N GLU A 220 -2.29 29.99 -14.60
CA GLU A 220 -1.81 31.35 -14.39
C GLU A 220 -2.97 32.31 -14.11
N ARG A 221 -2.68 33.40 -13.43
CA ARG A 221 -3.64 34.47 -13.22
C ARG A 221 -3.90 35.19 -14.53
N ALA A 222 -5.17 35.44 -14.84
CA ALA A 222 -5.57 36.20 -16.00
C ALA A 222 -5.09 37.68 -15.92
N GLY A 223 -4.42 38.13 -16.96
CA GLY A 223 -4.04 39.52 -17.11
C GLY A 223 -5.20 40.37 -17.68
N TYR A 224 -4.97 41.69 -17.80
CA TYR A 224 -5.96 42.63 -18.31
C TYR A 224 -6.44 42.27 -19.72
N LEU A 225 -5.53 41.87 -20.61
CA LEU A 225 -5.86 41.46 -21.96
C LEU A 225 -6.67 40.16 -22.02
N ASP A 226 -6.42 39.23 -21.12
CA ASP A 226 -7.19 37.98 -21.04
C ASP A 226 -8.64 38.26 -20.62
N CYS A 227 -8.82 39.17 -19.65
CA CYS A 227 -10.14 39.60 -19.22
C CYS A 227 -10.91 40.31 -20.37
N LEU A 228 -10.25 41.20 -21.13
CA LEU A 228 -10.85 41.86 -22.28
C LEU A 228 -11.29 40.87 -23.36
N ARG A 229 -10.43 39.86 -23.67
CA ARG A 229 -10.76 38.80 -24.63
C ARG A 229 -11.97 37.98 -24.20
N LYS A 230 -12.02 37.59 -22.92
CA LYS A 230 -13.17 36.86 -22.36
C LYS A 230 -14.45 37.68 -22.48
N THR A 231 -14.41 38.94 -22.06
CA THR A 231 -15.60 39.85 -22.14
C THR A 231 -16.06 40.08 -23.58
N ALA A 232 -15.13 40.28 -24.52
CA ALA A 232 -15.46 40.43 -25.95
C ALA A 232 -16.08 39.16 -26.53
N GLY A 233 -15.58 37.96 -26.11
CA GLY A 233 -16.15 36.68 -26.52
C GLY A 233 -17.60 36.48 -26.04
N TYR A 234 -17.91 36.87 -24.82
CA TYR A 234 -19.28 36.83 -24.30
C TYR A 234 -20.21 37.78 -25.04
N LEU A 235 -19.76 39.03 -25.34
CA LEU A 235 -20.56 40.00 -26.09
C LEU A 235 -20.83 39.54 -27.52
N TRP A 236 -19.88 38.85 -28.17
CA TRP A 236 -20.05 38.33 -29.52
C TRP A 236 -21.03 37.15 -29.57
N LEU A 237 -21.00 36.26 -28.59
CA LEU A 237 -21.92 35.13 -28.51
C LEU A 237 -23.35 35.55 -28.20
N THR A 238 -23.55 36.59 -27.38
CA THR A 238 -24.89 37.12 -27.07
C THR A 238 -25.46 37.92 -28.24
N ALA A 239 -24.63 38.67 -28.98
CA ALA A 239 -25.06 39.41 -30.19
C ALA A 239 -25.48 38.47 -31.32
N GLY A 240 -24.91 37.27 -31.44
CA GLY A 240 -25.28 36.26 -32.43
C GLY A 240 -26.62 35.56 -32.17
N GLN A 241 -27.07 35.49 -30.93
CA GLN A 241 -28.36 34.90 -30.58
C GLN A 241 -29.56 35.81 -30.79
N GLU A 242 -29.37 37.12 -30.65
CA GLU A 242 -30.46 38.10 -30.92
C GLU A 242 -30.77 38.30 -32.42
N SER A 243 -29.87 37.90 -33.34
CA SER A 243 -30.11 38.01 -34.77
C SER A 243 -30.92 36.86 -35.36
N PHE A 244 -31.09 35.74 -34.68
CA PHE A 244 -31.83 34.56 -35.18
C PHE A 244 -33.33 34.60 -34.87
N ASP A 245 -33.76 35.49 -33.96
CA ASP A 245 -35.16 35.55 -33.51
C ASP A 245 -35.98 36.63 -34.29
N LYS A 246 -35.37 37.31 -35.27
CA LYS A 246 -36.07 38.37 -36.07
C LYS A 246 -36.58 37.95 -37.44
N ASP A 247 -36.34 36.72 -37.88
CA ASP A 247 -36.79 36.22 -39.20
C ASP A 247 -37.90 35.14 -39.12
N THR A 248 -38.70 35.16 -38.04
CA THR A 248 -39.93 34.30 -37.99
C THR A 248 -41.14 35.17 -37.61
N LEU A 249 -41.61 35.96 -38.56
CA LEU A 249 -42.97 36.49 -38.62
C LEU A 249 -43.43 36.50 -40.06
#